data_5c078a66992d960076a95162a1243ce1
#
_entry.id   5c078a66992d960076a95162a1243ce1
#
_cell.length_a   1.000
_cell.length_b   1.000
_cell.length_c   1.000
_cell.angle_alpha   90.00
_cell.angle_beta   90.00
_cell.angle_gamma   90.00
#
_symmetry.space_group_name_H-M   'P 1'
#
loop_
_entity.id
_entity.type
_entity.pdbx_description
1 polymer ?
#
loop_
_entity_poly.entity_id
_entity_poly.type
_entity_poly.pdbx_seq_one_letter_code
_entity_poly.pdbx_strand_id
1 'polypeptide(L)'
;MFVRIRDYNENLRAVRFCRRPKDSAKLRILAKDNIGVQDFLTSAGSYALRDLVLPDAFCVRQIRKNPQIDIFGKTHLTELAGFVTTRVLKDGYSELGGFGRNPHGAQYPCRGSSSGSAIACAAGFCDAALGTETRGSLMMPAMANGVFGFKPTRGAVSRSGIIPLSSSFDAPGVLSRSLSGLKTVFSAMLGKDDSDPQSFVPSELRKKKFNGRTLLFLVSSGDYAALNTPAVRRFISALKQGGFHIEFRHAPMAEFDYKIIS
;
A
#
# COMPACT_ATOMS: atom_id res chain seq x y z
N MET A 1 3.94 -18.43 -9.69
CA MET A 1 3.17 -17.57 -8.75
C MET A 1 2.28 -18.39 -7.83
N PHE A 2 1.21 -19.02 -8.28
CA PHE A 2 0.29 -19.80 -7.43
C PHE A 2 0.97 -20.94 -6.66
N VAL A 3 1.89 -21.68 -7.30
CA VAL A 3 2.71 -22.71 -6.64
C VAL A 3 3.54 -22.09 -5.50
N ARG A 4 4.15 -20.93 -5.69
CA ARG A 4 4.89 -20.24 -4.62
C ARG A 4 4.02 -19.89 -3.42
N ILE A 5 2.76 -19.46 -3.64
CA ILE A 5 1.84 -19.20 -2.54
C ILE A 5 1.61 -20.47 -1.74
N ARG A 6 1.28 -21.59 -2.40
CA ARG A 6 1.06 -22.87 -1.76
C ARG A 6 2.27 -23.31 -0.91
N ASP A 7 3.48 -23.12 -1.44
CA ASP A 7 4.68 -23.68 -0.83
C ASP A 7 5.26 -22.80 0.30
N TYR A 8 5.03 -21.47 0.24
CA TYR A 8 5.72 -20.52 1.14
C TYR A 8 4.78 -19.64 1.98
N ASN A 9 3.48 -19.58 1.69
CA ASN A 9 2.59 -18.66 2.40
C ASN A 9 2.38 -19.03 3.88
N GLU A 10 2.44 -20.29 4.22
CA GLU A 10 2.35 -20.75 5.63
C GLU A 10 3.44 -20.09 6.48
N ASN A 11 4.65 -19.97 5.93
CA ASN A 11 5.77 -19.34 6.62
C ASN A 11 5.67 -17.80 6.58
N LEU A 12 5.24 -17.21 5.47
CA LEU A 12 5.24 -15.75 5.28
C LEU A 12 3.98 -15.06 5.79
N ARG A 13 2.85 -15.79 5.82
CA ARG A 13 1.53 -15.29 6.28
C ARG A 13 1.15 -13.99 5.55
N ALA A 14 1.30 -13.99 4.22
CA ALA A 14 1.00 -12.86 3.36
C ALA A 14 -0.42 -12.91 2.79
N VAL A 15 -0.86 -14.09 2.36
CA VAL A 15 -2.12 -14.31 1.63
C VAL A 15 -3.11 -15.03 2.53
N ARG A 16 -4.31 -14.49 2.64
CA ARG A 16 -5.40 -15.06 3.41
C ARG A 16 -6.21 -16.05 2.58
N PHE A 17 -6.66 -15.61 1.42
CA PHE A 17 -7.42 -16.41 0.46
C PHE A 17 -6.88 -16.16 -0.94
N CYS A 18 -6.85 -17.20 -1.75
CA CYS A 18 -6.61 -17.06 -3.18
C CYS A 18 -7.23 -18.24 -3.96
N ARG A 19 -7.63 -17.95 -5.18
CA ARG A 19 -7.93 -18.94 -6.20
C ARG A 19 -6.80 -18.99 -7.24
N ARG A 20 -6.84 -19.97 -8.12
CA ARG A 20 -5.93 -19.96 -9.28
C ARG A 20 -6.20 -18.70 -10.13
N PRO A 21 -5.17 -17.90 -10.46
CA PRO A 21 -5.35 -16.76 -11.34
C PRO A 21 -5.82 -17.19 -12.73
N LYS A 22 -6.52 -16.31 -13.43
CA LYS A 22 -6.90 -16.52 -14.85
C LYS A 22 -5.64 -16.57 -15.72
N ASP A 23 -5.55 -17.54 -16.60
CA ASP A 23 -4.39 -17.72 -17.48
C ASP A 23 -4.23 -16.54 -18.48
N SER A 24 -5.35 -15.91 -18.88
CA SER A 24 -5.37 -14.74 -19.77
C SER A 24 -4.90 -13.44 -19.11
N ALA A 25 -4.78 -13.39 -17.80
CA ALA A 25 -4.40 -12.16 -17.08
C ALA A 25 -2.91 -11.86 -17.26
N LYS A 26 -2.59 -10.63 -17.67
CA LYS A 26 -1.21 -10.11 -17.72
C LYS A 26 -0.72 -9.63 -16.35
N LEU A 27 -1.64 -9.11 -15.53
CA LEU A 27 -1.37 -8.69 -14.16
C LEU A 27 -2.27 -9.45 -13.20
N ARG A 28 -1.67 -10.12 -12.24
CA ARG A 28 -2.32 -10.92 -11.20
C ARG A 28 -2.12 -10.23 -9.88
N ILE A 29 -3.21 -9.74 -9.30
CA ILE A 29 -3.15 -8.88 -8.13
C ILE A 29 -3.92 -9.45 -6.95
N LEU A 30 -3.50 -9.05 -5.75
CA LEU A 30 -4.16 -9.37 -4.49
C LEU A 30 -4.70 -8.10 -3.86
N ALA A 31 -5.76 -8.20 -3.07
CA ALA A 31 -6.36 -7.06 -2.37
C ALA A 31 -6.20 -7.20 -0.86
N LYS A 32 -5.82 -6.12 -0.18
CA LYS A 32 -5.77 -6.07 1.29
C LYS A 32 -7.14 -6.42 1.88
N ASP A 33 -7.15 -7.13 3.00
CA ASP A 33 -8.37 -7.72 3.54
C ASP A 33 -9.37 -6.74 4.17
N ASN A 34 -9.10 -5.45 4.13
CA ASN A 34 -10.11 -4.42 4.41
C ASN A 34 -10.80 -3.87 3.15
N ILE A 35 -10.40 -4.30 1.95
CA ILE A 35 -10.98 -3.88 0.67
C ILE A 35 -12.01 -4.93 0.24
N GLY A 36 -13.26 -4.53 0.02
CA GLY A 36 -14.33 -5.41 -0.47
C GLY A 36 -13.99 -6.00 -1.83
N VAL A 37 -14.03 -7.32 -1.92
CA VAL A 37 -13.95 -8.12 -3.16
C VAL A 37 -15.00 -9.19 -3.04
N GLN A 38 -16.05 -9.11 -3.85
CA GLN A 38 -17.27 -9.92 -3.72
C GLN A 38 -17.01 -11.43 -3.67
N ASP A 39 -15.95 -11.91 -4.35
CA ASP A 39 -15.62 -13.33 -4.40
C ASP A 39 -14.93 -13.86 -3.14
N PHE A 40 -14.61 -13.00 -2.18
CA PHE A 40 -13.84 -13.34 -0.98
C PHE A 40 -14.41 -12.66 0.27
N LEU A 41 -14.28 -13.32 1.41
CA LEU A 41 -14.57 -12.71 2.71
C LEU A 41 -13.66 -11.51 2.96
N THR A 42 -14.15 -10.54 3.73
CA THR A 42 -13.45 -9.30 4.06
C THR A 42 -13.56 -9.06 5.57
N SER A 43 -12.47 -9.24 6.30
CA SER A 43 -12.51 -9.20 7.76
C SER A 43 -11.69 -8.10 8.42
N ALA A 44 -10.88 -7.38 7.64
CA ALA A 44 -9.86 -6.50 8.20
C ALA A 44 -8.96 -7.21 9.24
N GLY A 45 -8.78 -8.53 9.12
CA GLY A 45 -7.97 -9.34 10.02
C GLY A 45 -8.61 -9.68 11.36
N SER A 46 -9.79 -9.15 11.66
CA SER A 46 -10.49 -9.32 12.93
C SER A 46 -11.39 -10.54 12.93
N TYR A 47 -11.35 -11.29 14.03
CA TYR A 47 -12.21 -12.45 14.23
C TYR A 47 -13.70 -12.07 14.24
N ALA A 48 -14.04 -10.89 14.75
CA ALA A 48 -15.41 -10.39 14.78
C ALA A 48 -16.02 -10.19 13.38
N LEU A 49 -15.17 -9.97 12.36
CA LEU A 49 -15.58 -9.74 10.98
C LEU A 49 -15.23 -10.93 10.05
N ARG A 50 -14.89 -12.10 10.61
CA ARG A 50 -14.32 -13.21 9.84
C ARG A 50 -15.22 -13.72 8.71
N ASP A 51 -16.53 -13.61 8.88
CA ASP A 51 -17.55 -14.12 7.94
C ASP A 51 -18.19 -13.01 7.10
N LEU A 52 -17.68 -11.76 7.20
CA LEU A 52 -18.24 -10.62 6.50
C LEU A 52 -18.02 -10.73 4.99
N VAL A 53 -19.11 -10.64 4.24
CA VAL A 53 -19.12 -10.52 2.77
C VAL A 53 -19.41 -9.07 2.42
N LEU A 54 -18.52 -8.43 1.68
CA LEU A 54 -18.72 -7.10 1.13
C LEU A 54 -18.81 -7.19 -0.41
N PRO A 55 -19.63 -6.33 -1.03
CA PRO A 55 -19.57 -6.16 -2.47
C PRO A 55 -18.20 -5.62 -2.89
N ASP A 56 -17.92 -5.68 -4.19
CA ASP A 56 -16.71 -5.06 -4.73
C ASP A 56 -16.61 -3.59 -4.32
N ALA A 57 -15.50 -3.21 -3.74
CA ALA A 57 -15.15 -1.80 -3.55
C ALA A 57 -15.14 -1.06 -4.89
N PHE A 58 -15.35 0.26 -4.88
CA PHE A 58 -15.35 1.03 -6.14
C PHE A 58 -14.09 0.79 -6.97
N CYS A 59 -12.91 0.87 -6.35
CA CYS A 59 -11.64 0.62 -7.04
C CYS A 59 -11.55 -0.80 -7.64
N VAL A 60 -12.15 -1.80 -6.98
CA VAL A 60 -12.24 -3.18 -7.48
C VAL A 60 -13.15 -3.26 -8.69
N ARG A 61 -14.32 -2.60 -8.66
CA ARG A 61 -15.22 -2.52 -9.82
C ARG A 61 -14.53 -1.86 -11.03
N GLN A 62 -13.74 -0.81 -10.79
CA GLN A 62 -12.98 -0.16 -11.87
C GLN A 62 -11.92 -1.11 -12.46
N ILE A 63 -11.15 -1.78 -11.61
CA ILE A 63 -10.14 -2.76 -12.05
C ILE A 63 -10.76 -3.88 -12.88
N ARG A 64 -11.94 -4.40 -12.50
CA ARG A 64 -12.62 -5.48 -13.23
C ARG A 64 -13.05 -5.10 -14.64
N LYS A 65 -13.11 -3.81 -14.99
CA LYS A 65 -13.33 -3.36 -16.38
C LYS A 65 -12.15 -3.67 -17.30
N ASN A 66 -10.97 -3.94 -16.73
CA ASN A 66 -9.79 -4.32 -17.49
C ASN A 66 -9.58 -5.86 -17.42
N PRO A 67 -9.90 -6.61 -18.48
CA PRO A 67 -9.79 -8.07 -18.48
C PRO A 67 -8.36 -8.60 -18.38
N GLN A 68 -7.36 -7.72 -18.53
CA GLN A 68 -5.94 -8.07 -18.38
C GLN A 68 -5.47 -8.09 -16.92
N ILE A 69 -6.30 -7.60 -15.98
CA ILE A 69 -5.99 -7.60 -14.55
C ILE A 69 -6.92 -8.59 -13.85
N ASP A 70 -6.35 -9.52 -13.11
CA ASP A 70 -7.10 -10.48 -12.31
C ASP A 70 -6.85 -10.28 -10.82
N ILE A 71 -7.93 -9.97 -10.07
CA ILE A 71 -7.91 -9.98 -8.60
C ILE A 71 -8.21 -11.41 -8.17
N PHE A 72 -7.18 -12.13 -7.75
CA PHE A 72 -7.30 -13.56 -7.49
C PHE A 72 -7.27 -13.95 -6.00
N GLY A 73 -7.25 -12.96 -5.09
CA GLY A 73 -7.29 -13.25 -3.66
C GLY A 73 -7.12 -12.04 -2.76
N LYS A 74 -7.00 -12.32 -1.47
CA LYS A 74 -6.89 -11.34 -0.38
C LYS A 74 -5.58 -11.53 0.37
N THR A 75 -5.01 -10.41 0.86
CA THR A 75 -3.80 -10.43 1.69
C THR A 75 -4.13 -10.15 3.14
N HIS A 76 -3.35 -10.74 4.05
CA HIS A 76 -3.37 -10.34 5.46
C HIS A 76 -2.97 -8.86 5.63
N LEU A 77 -3.20 -8.34 6.84
CA LEU A 77 -2.91 -6.96 7.23
C LEU A 77 -2.69 -6.90 8.74
N THR A 78 -2.23 -5.76 9.25
CA THR A 78 -2.36 -5.46 10.68
C THR A 78 -3.85 -5.31 11.00
N GLU A 79 -4.32 -5.98 12.03
CA GLU A 79 -5.74 -6.03 12.41
C GLU A 79 -6.39 -4.65 12.43
N LEU A 80 -7.61 -4.56 11.86
CA LEU A 80 -8.38 -3.33 11.72
C LEU A 80 -7.54 -2.14 11.17
N ALA A 81 -6.61 -2.43 10.24
CA ALA A 81 -5.69 -1.48 9.64
C ALA A 81 -4.79 -0.74 10.66
N GLY A 82 -4.61 -1.29 11.87
CA GLY A 82 -3.81 -0.73 12.95
C GLY A 82 -4.61 0.15 13.92
N PHE A 83 -5.94 0.16 13.85
CA PHE A 83 -6.79 0.90 14.79
C PHE A 83 -6.57 0.47 16.24
N VAL A 84 -6.41 -0.82 16.46
CA VAL A 84 -6.15 -1.42 17.79
C VAL A 84 -4.67 -1.70 18.03
N THR A 85 -3.76 -1.06 17.30
CA THR A 85 -2.32 -1.25 17.51
C THR A 85 -1.94 -0.67 18.86
N THR A 86 -1.62 -1.54 19.80
CA THR A 86 -1.16 -1.19 21.15
C THR A 86 0.32 -1.57 21.28
N ARG A 87 0.92 -1.30 22.45
CA ARG A 87 2.27 -1.81 22.77
C ARG A 87 2.35 -3.35 22.68
N VAL A 88 1.21 -4.04 22.73
CA VAL A 88 1.11 -5.52 22.71
C VAL A 88 0.90 -6.02 21.28
N LEU A 89 0.01 -5.38 20.50
CA LEU A 89 -0.27 -5.76 19.12
C LEU A 89 0.70 -5.01 18.19
N LYS A 90 1.64 -5.75 17.63
CA LYS A 90 2.68 -5.21 16.75
C LYS A 90 2.19 -5.08 15.30
N ASP A 91 2.79 -4.17 14.55
CA ASP A 91 2.62 -4.08 13.11
C ASP A 91 2.80 -5.43 12.41
N GLY A 92 1.88 -5.75 11.51
CA GLY A 92 1.90 -7.00 10.75
C GLY A 92 1.20 -8.17 11.43
N TYR A 93 0.61 -7.98 12.62
CA TYR A 93 -0.19 -8.98 13.31
C TYR A 93 -1.69 -8.77 13.10
N SER A 94 -2.42 -9.86 12.96
CA SER A 94 -3.87 -9.92 13.08
C SER A 94 -4.31 -11.25 13.68
N GLU A 95 -5.45 -11.28 14.34
CA GLU A 95 -6.02 -12.50 14.95
C GLU A 95 -6.16 -13.61 13.90
N LEU A 96 -6.70 -13.30 12.74
CA LEU A 96 -6.95 -14.28 11.67
C LEU A 96 -5.71 -14.61 10.82
N GLY A 97 -4.67 -13.77 10.84
CA GLY A 97 -3.49 -13.95 9.97
C GLY A 97 -2.24 -14.34 10.71
N GLY A 98 -2.21 -14.13 12.04
CA GLY A 98 -0.99 -14.21 12.81
C GLY A 98 0.01 -13.12 12.40
N PHE A 99 1.29 -13.40 12.56
CA PHE A 99 2.37 -12.44 12.28
C PHE A 99 2.92 -12.60 10.86
N GLY A 100 2.78 -11.57 10.03
CA GLY A 100 3.42 -11.51 8.71
C GLY A 100 4.95 -11.47 8.84
N ARG A 101 5.66 -12.22 8.00
CA ARG A 101 7.13 -12.31 8.02
C ARG A 101 7.73 -11.70 6.77
N ASN A 102 8.77 -10.91 6.96
CA ASN A 102 9.49 -10.29 5.86
C ASN A 102 10.23 -11.37 5.04
N PRO A 103 10.05 -11.44 3.72
CA PRO A 103 10.70 -12.47 2.89
C PRO A 103 12.22 -12.30 2.76
N HIS A 104 12.77 -11.14 3.15
CA HIS A 104 14.22 -10.90 3.15
C HIS A 104 14.92 -11.41 4.42
N GLY A 105 14.17 -11.89 5.42
CA GLY A 105 14.70 -12.48 6.62
C GLY A 105 13.94 -12.09 7.88
N ALA A 106 13.99 -12.96 8.89
CA ALA A 106 13.25 -12.81 10.15
C ALA A 106 13.73 -11.60 10.99
N GLN A 107 14.96 -11.11 10.75
CA GLN A 107 15.54 -9.94 11.41
C GLN A 107 14.91 -8.63 10.93
N TYR A 108 14.22 -8.63 9.80
CA TYR A 108 13.57 -7.43 9.27
C TYR A 108 12.09 -7.40 9.61
N PRO A 109 11.56 -6.27 10.13
CA PRO A 109 10.13 -6.12 10.35
C PRO A 109 9.40 -6.08 9.00
N CYS A 110 8.17 -6.61 8.94
CA CYS A 110 7.34 -6.47 7.73
C CYS A 110 6.61 -5.12 7.67
N ARG A 111 6.48 -4.44 8.82
CA ARG A 111 5.67 -3.23 9.00
C ARG A 111 4.22 -3.42 8.55
N GLY A 112 3.39 -2.39 8.73
CA GLY A 112 1.95 -2.44 8.45
C GLY A 112 1.37 -1.04 8.16
N SER A 113 0.09 -1.01 7.93
CA SER A 113 -0.89 -2.10 8.07
C SER A 113 -1.08 -2.94 6.80
N SER A 114 -0.59 -2.56 5.62
CA SER A 114 -0.66 -3.36 4.39
C SER A 114 0.48 -4.39 4.32
N SER A 115 0.75 -5.07 5.44
CA SER A 115 1.85 -6.03 5.60
C SER A 115 1.79 -7.17 4.59
N GLY A 116 0.68 -7.90 4.52
CA GLY A 116 0.53 -9.02 3.61
C GLY A 116 0.64 -8.61 2.14
N SER A 117 0.14 -7.41 1.76
CA SER A 117 0.26 -6.88 0.41
C SER A 117 1.73 -6.64 0.02
N ALA A 118 2.52 -6.06 0.91
CA ALA A 118 3.94 -5.82 0.67
C ALA A 118 4.74 -7.14 0.63
N ILE A 119 4.50 -8.03 1.58
CA ILE A 119 5.13 -9.36 1.64
C ILE A 119 4.82 -10.15 0.36
N ALA A 120 3.54 -10.18 -0.06
CA ALA A 120 3.12 -10.91 -1.25
C ALA A 120 3.80 -10.40 -2.52
N CYS A 121 3.94 -9.08 -2.68
CA CYS A 121 4.70 -8.49 -3.78
C CYS A 121 6.19 -8.88 -3.70
N ALA A 122 6.83 -8.70 -2.55
CA ALA A 122 8.25 -8.99 -2.38
C ALA A 122 8.57 -10.48 -2.61
N ALA A 123 7.73 -11.39 -2.11
CA ALA A 123 7.87 -12.83 -2.31
C ALA A 123 7.52 -13.31 -3.73
N GLY A 124 7.01 -12.44 -4.59
CA GLY A 124 6.59 -12.82 -5.95
C GLY A 124 5.29 -13.64 -6.00
N PHE A 125 4.42 -13.47 -5.01
CA PHE A 125 3.11 -14.10 -4.97
C PHE A 125 2.10 -13.40 -5.88
N CYS A 126 2.34 -12.16 -6.22
CA CYS A 126 1.53 -11.36 -7.14
C CYS A 126 2.40 -10.35 -7.91
N ASP A 127 1.87 -9.78 -8.97
CA ASP A 127 2.53 -8.73 -9.75
C ASP A 127 2.37 -7.38 -9.08
N ALA A 128 1.21 -7.14 -8.45
CA ALA A 128 0.92 -5.99 -7.61
C ALA A 128 -0.12 -6.36 -6.54
N ALA A 129 -0.28 -5.52 -5.54
CA ALA A 129 -1.31 -5.67 -4.52
C ALA A 129 -1.94 -4.32 -4.17
N LEU A 130 -3.25 -4.35 -3.87
CA LEU A 130 -3.95 -3.21 -3.32
C LEU A 130 -3.68 -3.11 -1.82
N GLY A 131 -3.53 -1.90 -1.34
CA GLY A 131 -3.42 -1.57 0.07
C GLY A 131 -4.20 -0.30 0.40
N THR A 132 -4.18 0.07 1.67
CA THR A 132 -4.78 1.31 2.17
C THR A 132 -3.81 2.00 3.10
N GLU A 133 -3.83 3.32 3.10
CA GLU A 133 -3.03 4.11 4.01
C GLU A 133 -3.83 5.25 4.65
N THR A 134 -3.66 5.37 5.96
CA THR A 134 -4.08 6.52 6.76
C THR A 134 -2.85 7.32 7.16
N ARG A 135 -1.85 6.64 7.79
CA ARG A 135 -0.56 7.20 8.22
C ARG A 135 0.56 6.18 8.01
N GLY A 136 1.12 6.10 6.81
CA GLY A 136 2.27 5.22 6.50
C GLY A 136 1.92 3.77 6.15
N SER A 137 0.64 3.37 6.17
CA SER A 137 0.22 1.96 6.01
C SER A 137 0.42 1.35 4.60
N LEU A 138 0.87 2.12 3.62
CA LEU A 138 1.39 1.67 2.31
C LEU A 138 2.90 1.86 2.25
N MET A 139 3.36 3.06 2.64
CA MET A 139 4.76 3.44 2.46
C MET A 139 5.70 2.68 3.40
N MET A 140 5.31 2.50 4.66
CA MET A 140 6.16 1.77 5.63
C MET A 140 6.34 0.29 5.27
N PRO A 141 5.28 -0.50 4.97
CA PRO A 141 5.48 -1.88 4.54
C PRO A 141 6.15 -1.99 3.17
N ALA A 142 5.93 -1.04 2.24
CA ALA A 142 6.66 -1.01 0.97
C ALA A 142 8.17 -0.86 1.20
N MET A 143 8.57 0.10 2.00
CA MET A 143 9.98 0.33 2.37
C MET A 143 10.58 -0.90 3.05
N ALA A 144 9.89 -1.47 4.04
CA ALA A 144 10.40 -2.60 4.82
C ALA A 144 10.59 -3.88 3.99
N ASN A 145 9.78 -4.07 2.95
CA ASN A 145 9.82 -5.25 2.09
C ASN A 145 10.49 -4.99 0.72
N GLY A 146 11.09 -3.82 0.50
CA GLY A 146 11.85 -3.51 -0.71
C GLY A 146 10.99 -3.49 -1.99
N VAL A 147 9.75 -2.97 -1.92
CA VAL A 147 8.85 -2.84 -3.06
C VAL A 147 8.43 -1.40 -3.26
N PHE A 148 7.94 -1.06 -4.45
CA PHE A 148 7.33 0.24 -4.69
C PHE A 148 5.97 0.32 -4.01
N GLY A 149 5.73 1.43 -3.28
CA GLY A 149 4.44 1.79 -2.72
C GLY A 149 3.98 3.12 -3.27
N PHE A 150 2.70 3.24 -3.58
CA PHE A 150 2.10 4.48 -4.04
C PHE A 150 0.80 4.78 -3.30
N LYS A 151 0.84 5.84 -2.52
CA LYS A 151 -0.33 6.46 -1.91
C LYS A 151 -0.73 7.68 -2.74
N PRO A 152 -1.86 7.64 -3.44
CA PRO A 152 -2.33 8.80 -4.20
C PRO A 152 -2.82 9.92 -3.28
N THR A 153 -3.08 11.07 -3.87
CA THR A 153 -3.86 12.13 -3.22
C THR A 153 -5.21 11.56 -2.80
N ARG A 154 -5.64 11.90 -1.59
CA ARG A 154 -6.95 11.49 -1.07
C ARG A 154 -8.06 11.91 -2.03
N GLY A 155 -9.00 11.00 -2.28
CA GLY A 155 -10.09 11.20 -3.23
C GLY A 155 -9.75 10.87 -4.69
N ALA A 156 -8.47 10.73 -5.07
CA ALA A 156 -8.10 10.26 -6.40
C ALA A 156 -8.55 8.82 -6.67
N VAL A 157 -8.68 8.03 -5.63
CA VAL A 157 -9.32 6.70 -5.63
C VAL A 157 -10.40 6.72 -4.58
N SER A 158 -11.62 6.33 -4.94
CA SER A 158 -12.75 6.23 -4.02
C SER A 158 -12.50 5.19 -2.92
N ARG A 159 -13.03 5.48 -1.74
CA ARG A 159 -12.96 4.63 -0.55
C ARG A 159 -14.22 3.78 -0.36
N SER A 160 -15.23 3.92 -1.22
CA SER A 160 -16.47 3.15 -1.13
C SER A 160 -16.21 1.64 -1.20
N GLY A 161 -16.78 0.89 -0.25
CA GLY A 161 -16.60 -0.56 -0.15
C GLY A 161 -15.29 -0.98 0.54
N ILE A 162 -14.63 -0.06 1.23
CA ILE A 162 -13.43 -0.33 2.04
C ILE A 162 -13.78 -0.12 3.51
N ILE A 163 -13.42 -1.06 4.38
CA ILE A 163 -13.56 -0.89 5.84
C ILE A 163 -12.67 0.28 6.26
N PRO A 164 -13.24 1.38 6.80
CA PRO A 164 -12.53 2.62 7.03
C PRO A 164 -11.70 2.57 8.31
N LEU A 165 -10.66 3.43 8.36
CA LEU A 165 -9.95 3.79 9.58
C LEU A 165 -10.18 5.27 9.90
N SER A 166 -10.05 6.15 8.91
CA SER A 166 -10.27 7.59 9.05
C SER A 166 -10.85 8.17 7.77
N SER A 167 -12.04 8.78 7.87
CA SER A 167 -12.67 9.46 6.74
C SER A 167 -11.85 10.64 6.20
N SER A 168 -11.00 11.24 7.04
CA SER A 168 -10.17 12.40 6.68
C SER A 168 -8.85 12.06 6.03
N PHE A 169 -8.30 10.84 6.25
CA PHE A 169 -6.94 10.51 5.86
C PHE A 169 -6.82 9.30 4.92
N ASP A 170 -7.79 8.39 4.93
CA ASP A 170 -7.69 7.14 4.18
C ASP A 170 -7.55 7.35 2.68
N ALA A 171 -6.60 6.62 2.10
CA ALA A 171 -6.38 6.54 0.67
C ALA A 171 -6.04 5.11 0.25
N PRO A 172 -6.83 4.50 -0.65
CA PRO A 172 -6.43 3.25 -1.28
C PRO A 172 -5.25 3.49 -2.24
N GLY A 173 -4.35 2.51 -2.33
CA GLY A 173 -3.18 2.61 -3.20
C GLY A 173 -2.63 1.26 -3.59
N VAL A 174 -1.44 1.26 -4.19
CA VAL A 174 -0.85 0.11 -4.85
C VAL A 174 0.56 -0.17 -4.34
N LEU A 175 0.88 -1.46 -4.19
CA LEU A 175 2.23 -1.96 -3.98
C LEU A 175 2.62 -2.86 -5.16
N SER A 176 3.88 -2.81 -5.60
CA SER A 176 4.38 -3.67 -6.70
C SER A 176 5.90 -3.72 -6.71
N ARG A 177 6.46 -4.78 -7.30
CA ARG A 177 7.90 -4.84 -7.61
C ARG A 177 8.29 -4.05 -8.86
N SER A 178 7.34 -3.59 -9.66
CA SER A 178 7.60 -2.82 -10.87
C SER A 178 6.78 -1.54 -10.93
N LEU A 179 7.41 -0.44 -11.39
CA LEU A 179 6.70 0.82 -11.60
C LEU A 179 5.64 0.72 -12.71
N SER A 180 5.87 -0.09 -13.74
CA SER A 180 4.89 -0.30 -14.82
C SER A 180 3.64 -1.00 -14.30
N GLY A 181 3.79 -2.08 -13.53
CA GLY A 181 2.67 -2.78 -12.89
C GLY A 181 1.90 -1.87 -11.94
N LEU A 182 2.62 -1.11 -11.11
CA LEU A 182 2.03 -0.13 -10.19
C LEU A 182 1.18 0.90 -10.94
N LYS A 183 1.73 1.53 -11.99
CA LYS A 183 1.03 2.53 -12.81
C LYS A 183 -0.21 1.93 -13.47
N THR A 184 -0.10 0.74 -14.06
CA THR A 184 -1.22 0.08 -14.73
C THR A 184 -2.37 -0.20 -13.77
N VAL A 185 -2.07 -0.76 -12.58
CA VAL A 185 -3.09 -1.05 -11.57
C VAL A 185 -3.69 0.26 -11.03
N PHE A 186 -2.86 1.25 -10.69
CA PHE A 186 -3.35 2.54 -10.22
C PHE A 186 -4.28 3.21 -11.24
N SER A 187 -3.90 3.25 -12.51
CA SER A 187 -4.74 3.83 -13.57
C SER A 187 -6.08 3.11 -13.69
N ALA A 188 -6.10 1.79 -13.48
CA ALA A 188 -7.33 1.00 -13.51
C ALA A 188 -8.24 1.22 -12.29
N MET A 189 -7.74 1.79 -11.18
CA MET A 189 -8.54 2.10 -9.98
C MET A 189 -9.31 3.42 -10.08
N LEU A 190 -8.95 4.27 -11.04
CA LEU A 190 -9.45 5.64 -11.14
C LEU A 190 -10.90 5.70 -11.59
N GLY A 191 -11.59 6.74 -11.16
CA GLY A 191 -12.95 7.06 -11.55
C GLY A 191 -13.62 7.93 -10.51
N LYS A 192 -14.63 8.71 -10.92
CA LYS A 192 -15.49 9.43 -10.01
C LYS A 192 -16.51 8.48 -9.41
N ASP A 193 -16.72 8.59 -8.11
CA ASP A 193 -17.71 7.83 -7.36
C ASP A 193 -18.60 8.80 -6.59
N ASP A 194 -19.86 8.86 -6.98
CA ASP A 194 -20.83 9.77 -6.32
C ASP A 194 -21.16 9.32 -4.88
N SER A 195 -20.85 8.09 -4.51
CA SER A 195 -20.98 7.58 -3.14
C SER A 195 -19.83 8.01 -2.22
N ASP A 196 -18.72 8.52 -2.74
CA ASP A 196 -17.64 9.12 -1.97
C ASP A 196 -17.52 10.61 -2.31
N PRO A 197 -18.05 11.51 -1.46
CA PRO A 197 -18.08 12.95 -1.76
C PRO A 197 -16.70 13.60 -1.93
N GLN A 198 -15.63 12.88 -1.58
CA GLN A 198 -14.26 13.35 -1.79
C GLN A 198 -13.64 12.80 -3.08
N SER A 199 -14.35 11.92 -3.79
CA SER A 199 -13.87 11.34 -5.03
C SER A 199 -13.80 12.37 -6.13
N PHE A 200 -12.70 12.40 -6.88
CA PHE A 200 -12.51 13.23 -8.07
C PHE A 200 -11.77 12.46 -9.16
N VAL A 201 -11.87 12.93 -10.39
CA VAL A 201 -11.08 12.38 -11.50
C VAL A 201 -9.78 13.15 -11.62
N PRO A 202 -8.60 12.52 -11.46
CA PRO A 202 -7.31 13.22 -11.51
C PRO A 202 -7.05 14.00 -12.81
N SER A 203 -7.67 13.60 -13.92
CA SER A 203 -7.59 14.32 -15.20
C SER A 203 -8.26 15.71 -15.16
N GLU A 204 -9.18 15.92 -14.21
CA GLU A 204 -9.85 17.21 -13.98
C GLU A 204 -8.95 18.20 -13.23
N LEU A 205 -7.90 17.71 -12.58
CA LEU A 205 -6.90 18.57 -11.99
C LEU A 205 -6.11 19.26 -13.10
N ARG A 206 -6.07 20.59 -13.05
CA ARG A 206 -5.26 21.37 -14.00
C ARG A 206 -3.84 20.84 -14.02
N LYS A 207 -3.37 20.39 -15.16
CA LYS A 207 -1.97 20.04 -15.39
C LYS A 207 -1.13 21.33 -15.24
N LYS A 208 -0.70 21.64 -14.02
CA LYS A 208 0.36 22.63 -13.84
C LYS A 208 1.59 22.07 -14.54
N LYS A 209 2.07 22.78 -15.57
CA LYS A 209 3.40 22.48 -16.12
C LYS A 209 4.40 22.66 -14.96
N PHE A 210 5.01 21.58 -14.56
CA PHE A 210 6.07 21.62 -13.55
C PHE A 210 7.34 22.09 -14.28
N ASN A 211 7.60 23.38 -14.23
CA ASN A 211 8.77 23.97 -14.89
C ASN A 211 10.04 23.92 -14.01
N GLY A 212 9.93 23.45 -12.78
CA GLY A 212 11.04 23.40 -11.84
C GLY A 212 11.56 21.97 -11.66
N ARG A 213 12.90 21.82 -11.70
CA ARG A 213 13.60 20.59 -11.37
C ARG A 213 14.30 20.70 -10.01
N THR A 214 13.77 21.51 -9.10
CA THR A 214 14.29 21.63 -7.73
C THR A 214 13.54 20.67 -6.83
N LEU A 215 14.28 19.82 -6.12
CA LEU A 215 13.77 18.93 -5.07
C LEU A 215 14.24 19.47 -3.73
N LEU A 216 13.28 19.80 -2.88
CA LEU A 216 13.55 20.24 -1.52
C LEU A 216 13.48 19.05 -0.55
N PHE A 217 14.57 18.74 0.10
CA PHE A 217 14.61 17.77 1.18
C PHE A 217 14.49 18.50 2.52
N LEU A 218 13.40 18.21 3.25
CA LEU A 218 13.24 18.65 4.62
C LEU A 218 13.94 17.65 5.54
N VAL A 219 14.89 18.11 6.34
CA VAL A 219 15.76 17.26 7.14
C VAL A 219 15.71 17.74 8.59
N SER A 220 15.42 16.83 9.52
CA SER A 220 15.56 17.10 10.94
C SER A 220 17.03 17.03 11.38
N SER A 221 17.36 17.64 12.51
CA SER A 221 18.74 17.61 13.04
C SER A 221 19.26 16.18 13.29
N GLY A 222 18.39 15.23 13.60
CA GLY A 222 18.74 13.81 13.78
C GLY A 222 18.96 13.04 12.47
N ASP A 223 18.46 13.54 11.34
CA ASP A 223 18.48 12.83 10.06
C ASP A 223 19.71 13.13 9.20
N TYR A 224 20.53 14.11 9.58
CA TYR A 224 21.74 14.45 8.81
C TYR A 224 22.72 13.27 8.66
N ALA A 225 22.83 12.43 9.68
CA ALA A 225 23.66 11.23 9.61
C ALA A 225 23.10 10.22 8.57
N ALA A 226 21.78 10.12 8.45
CA ALA A 226 21.12 9.25 7.48
C ALA A 226 21.36 9.69 6.02
N LEU A 227 21.53 11.01 5.78
CA LEU A 227 21.85 11.52 4.44
C LEU A 227 23.22 11.04 3.93
N ASN A 228 24.13 10.69 4.83
CA ASN A 228 25.47 10.23 4.50
C ASN A 228 25.57 8.73 4.22
N THR A 229 24.46 8.00 4.27
CA THR A 229 24.48 6.56 3.91
C THR A 229 24.79 6.38 2.41
N PRO A 230 25.49 5.29 2.03
CA PRO A 230 25.81 5.04 0.63
C PRO A 230 24.57 4.97 -0.28
N ALA A 231 23.45 4.48 0.24
CA ALA A 231 22.19 4.39 -0.51
C ALA A 231 21.62 5.78 -0.83
N VAL A 232 21.57 6.68 0.16
CA VAL A 232 21.05 8.05 -0.01
C VAL A 232 21.97 8.86 -0.91
N ARG A 233 23.29 8.74 -0.78
CA ARG A 233 24.25 9.41 -1.67
C ARG A 233 24.07 8.97 -3.12
N ARG A 234 23.92 7.66 -3.39
CA ARG A 234 23.62 7.15 -4.75
C ARG A 234 22.31 7.72 -5.29
N PHE A 235 21.26 7.76 -4.47
CA PHE A 235 19.98 8.32 -4.87
C PHE A 235 20.08 9.81 -5.24
N ILE A 236 20.72 10.63 -4.38
CA ILE A 236 20.96 12.05 -4.66
C ILE A 236 21.79 12.25 -5.92
N SER A 237 22.84 11.44 -6.11
CA SER A 237 23.66 11.48 -7.32
C SER A 237 22.84 11.19 -8.58
N ALA A 238 21.99 10.16 -8.54
CA ALA A 238 21.12 9.82 -9.67
C ALA A 238 20.12 10.94 -10.00
N LEU A 239 19.54 11.60 -8.97
CA LEU A 239 18.67 12.76 -9.17
C LEU A 239 19.41 13.93 -9.84
N LYS A 240 20.63 14.25 -9.37
CA LYS A 240 21.47 15.32 -9.98
C LYS A 240 21.82 14.98 -11.43
N GLN A 241 22.20 13.74 -11.74
CA GLN A 241 22.44 13.26 -13.09
C GLN A 241 21.17 13.35 -13.97
N GLY A 242 19.98 13.14 -13.38
CA GLY A 242 18.68 13.36 -14.02
C GLY A 242 18.29 14.84 -14.23
N GLY A 243 19.20 15.77 -13.88
CA GLY A 243 19.01 17.22 -14.06
C GLY A 243 18.18 17.87 -12.96
N PHE A 244 18.05 17.25 -11.77
CA PHE A 244 17.39 17.88 -10.65
C PHE A 244 18.38 18.71 -9.83
N HIS A 245 17.96 19.92 -9.45
CA HIS A 245 18.60 20.71 -8.39
C HIS A 245 18.11 20.22 -7.04
N ILE A 246 19.03 19.98 -6.11
CA ILE A 246 18.72 19.43 -4.78
C ILE A 246 19.02 20.47 -3.72
N GLU A 247 18.01 20.85 -2.97
CA GLU A 247 18.12 21.73 -1.80
C GLU A 247 17.81 20.95 -0.53
N PHE A 248 18.58 21.23 0.53
CA PHE A 248 18.31 20.71 1.88
C PHE A 248 17.91 21.89 2.77
N ARG A 249 16.79 21.74 3.48
CA ARG A 249 16.38 22.71 4.49
C ARG A 249 16.12 22.01 5.80
N HIS A 250 16.62 22.61 6.85
CA HIS A 250 16.31 22.15 8.20
C HIS A 250 14.83 22.43 8.50
N ALA A 251 14.09 21.39 8.86
CA ALA A 251 12.75 21.50 9.40
C ALA A 251 12.78 20.99 10.82
N PRO A 252 12.48 21.81 11.83
CA PRO A 252 12.39 21.36 13.21
C PRO A 252 11.13 20.48 13.36
N MET A 253 11.30 19.18 13.06
CA MET A 253 10.22 18.19 13.21
C MET A 253 9.83 17.93 14.66
N ALA A 254 10.59 18.47 15.63
CA ALA A 254 10.35 18.30 17.05
C ALA A 254 9.11 19.06 17.59
N GLU A 255 8.53 19.96 16.80
CA GLU A 255 7.37 20.75 17.21
C GLU A 255 6.01 20.24 16.67
N PHE A 256 6.01 19.19 15.87
CA PHE A 256 4.75 18.50 15.57
C PHE A 256 4.33 17.66 16.77
N ASP A 257 3.64 18.31 17.70
CA ASP A 257 3.01 17.63 18.83
C ASP A 257 1.90 16.71 18.29
N TYR A 258 2.16 15.41 18.28
CA TYR A 258 1.20 14.38 17.89
C TYR A 258 -0.08 14.40 18.74
N LYS A 259 -0.16 15.24 19.77
CA LYS A 259 -1.35 15.41 20.61
C LYS A 259 -2.49 16.18 19.95
N ILE A 260 -2.27 16.80 18.79
CA ILE A 260 -3.32 17.57 18.08
C ILE A 260 -4.17 16.68 17.16
N ILE A 261 -3.86 15.39 17.03
CA ILE A 261 -4.55 14.47 16.12
C ILE A 261 -5.17 13.26 16.85
N SER A 262 -5.24 13.32 18.16
CA SER A 262 -5.93 12.31 18.97
C SER A 262 -7.38 12.72 19.26
#